data_bdb4cc79fe48e409eab011fd55917a93
#
_entry.id   bdb4cc79fe48e409eab011fd55917a93
#
_cell.length_a   1.000
_cell.length_b   1.000
_cell.length_c   1.000
_cell.angle_alpha   90.00
_cell.angle_beta   90.00
_cell.angle_gamma   90.00
#
_symmetry.space_group_name_H-M   'P 1'
#
loop_
_entity.id
_entity.type
_entity.pdbx_description
1 polymer ?
#
loop_
_entity_poly.entity_id
_entity_poly.type
_entity_poly.pdbx_seq_one_letter_code
_entity_poly.pdbx_strand_id
1 'polypeptide(L)'
;MPLVTFGAITAAIIAVFTIASGAIILIPTFLMSIGVVKEVDALIYRTIWWAFGHSSQQINVAAHISVWYLVAAVVFGAKPMSERVSRGAFLLYILFLQLASAHHLLADPGLSTGWKVVNTSYFMYF
;
A
#
# COMPACT_ATOMS: atom_id res chain seq x y z
N MET A 1 -6.82 15.73 16.99
CA MET A 1 -7.31 15.35 15.65
C MET A 1 -8.16 14.09 15.80
N PRO A 2 -9.38 14.03 15.27
CA PRO A 2 -10.23 12.85 15.31
C PRO A 2 -9.57 11.63 14.63
N LEU A 3 -9.88 10.41 15.09
CA LEU A 3 -9.26 9.19 14.57
C LEU A 3 -9.62 8.93 13.10
N VAL A 4 -10.85 9.29 12.68
CA VAL A 4 -11.26 9.23 11.27
C VAL A 4 -10.38 10.12 10.39
N THR A 5 -10.05 11.33 10.84
CA THR A 5 -9.16 12.23 10.10
C THR A 5 -7.75 11.66 10.02
N PHE A 6 -7.26 11.05 11.11
CA PHE A 6 -5.95 10.42 11.14
C PHE A 6 -5.87 9.26 10.13
N GLY A 7 -6.89 8.41 10.10
CA GLY A 7 -6.97 7.33 9.13
C GLY A 7 -7.12 7.83 7.68
N ALA A 8 -7.88 8.90 7.45
CA ALA A 8 -7.98 9.52 6.12
C ALA A 8 -6.63 10.09 5.63
N ILE A 9 -5.84 10.69 6.53
CA ILE A 9 -4.48 11.14 6.22
C ILE A 9 -3.58 9.95 5.90
N THR A 10 -3.71 8.86 6.65
CA THR A 10 -3.00 7.60 6.34
C THR A 10 -3.30 7.12 4.93
N ALA A 11 -4.58 7.05 4.55
CA ALA A 11 -4.99 6.69 3.21
C ALA A 11 -4.43 7.64 2.14
N ALA A 12 -4.40 8.95 2.41
CA ALA A 12 -3.84 9.95 1.51
C ALA A 12 -2.31 9.78 1.33
N ILE A 13 -1.57 9.47 2.39
CA ILE A 13 -0.13 9.19 2.30
C ILE A 13 0.11 7.96 1.44
N ILE A 14 -0.65 6.88 1.65
CA ILE A 14 -0.56 5.67 0.83
C ILE A 14 -0.88 5.99 -0.63
N ALA A 15 -1.88 6.83 -0.90
CA ALA A 15 -2.23 7.26 -2.25
C ALA A 15 -1.08 7.97 -2.97
N VAL A 16 -0.33 8.83 -2.28
CA VAL A 16 0.85 9.50 -2.85
C VAL A 16 1.91 8.47 -3.28
N PHE A 17 2.24 7.50 -2.42
CA PHE A 17 3.17 6.43 -2.79
C PHE A 17 2.65 5.57 -3.95
N THR A 18 1.35 5.28 -3.96
CA THR A 18 0.70 4.53 -5.03
C THR A 18 0.81 5.25 -6.37
N ILE A 19 0.51 6.54 -6.41
CA ILE A 19 0.61 7.36 -7.64
C ILE A 19 2.07 7.43 -8.12
N ALA A 20 3.02 7.65 -7.21
CA ALA A 20 4.43 7.68 -7.53
C ALA A 20 4.92 6.35 -8.15
N SER A 21 4.56 5.23 -7.54
CA SER A 21 4.89 3.89 -8.06
C SER A 21 4.26 3.65 -9.42
N GLY A 22 3.00 4.04 -9.61
CA GLY A 22 2.31 3.95 -10.90
C GLY A 22 3.03 4.77 -11.99
N ALA A 23 3.42 6.00 -11.68
CA ALA A 23 4.12 6.87 -12.63
C ALA A 23 5.47 6.27 -13.06
N ILE A 24 6.23 5.70 -12.14
CA ILE A 24 7.55 5.09 -12.41
C ILE A 24 7.48 3.99 -13.48
N ILE A 25 6.39 3.24 -13.55
CA ILE A 25 6.25 2.15 -14.53
C ILE A 25 5.37 2.50 -15.72
N LEU A 26 4.29 3.24 -15.52
CA LEU A 26 3.35 3.54 -16.59
C LEU A 26 3.90 4.56 -17.59
N ILE A 27 4.68 5.53 -17.14
CA ILE A 27 5.30 6.53 -18.03
C ILE A 27 6.28 5.84 -19.00
N PRO A 28 7.29 5.06 -18.55
CA PRO A 28 8.17 4.34 -19.48
C PRO A 28 7.42 3.37 -20.39
N THR A 29 6.40 2.67 -19.88
CA THR A 29 5.59 1.75 -20.67
C THR A 29 4.80 2.47 -21.75
N PHE A 30 4.23 3.62 -21.45
CA PHE A 30 3.60 4.48 -22.44
C PHE A 30 4.62 4.96 -23.50
N LEU A 31 5.78 5.44 -23.07
CA LEU A 31 6.85 5.86 -23.98
C LEU A 31 7.35 4.71 -24.86
N MET A 32 7.36 3.49 -24.35
CA MET A 32 7.65 2.30 -25.14
C MET A 32 6.57 2.03 -26.18
N SER A 33 5.30 2.19 -25.84
CA SER A 33 4.19 1.93 -26.76
C SER A 33 4.16 2.88 -27.97
N ILE A 34 4.71 4.08 -27.81
CA ILE A 34 4.84 5.08 -28.90
C ILE A 34 6.26 5.11 -29.53
N GLY A 35 7.12 4.13 -29.19
CA GLY A 35 8.42 3.95 -29.82
C GLY A 35 9.55 4.88 -29.32
N VAL A 36 9.35 5.65 -28.25
CA VAL A 36 10.37 6.53 -27.66
C VAL A 36 11.39 5.74 -26.83
N VAL A 37 10.94 4.73 -26.11
CA VAL A 37 11.77 3.81 -25.33
C VAL A 37 11.74 2.44 -26.01
N LYS A 38 12.89 1.77 -26.08
CA LYS A 38 12.98 0.46 -26.81
C LYS A 38 12.37 -0.68 -26.01
N GLU A 39 12.63 -0.72 -24.72
CA GLU A 39 12.18 -1.81 -23.85
C GLU A 39 11.98 -1.34 -22.41
N VAL A 40 11.17 -2.08 -21.66
CA VAL A 40 10.99 -1.95 -20.22
C VAL A 40 11.26 -3.31 -19.60
N ASP A 41 12.12 -3.37 -18.59
CA ASP A 41 12.44 -4.63 -17.89
C ASP A 41 11.19 -5.21 -17.22
N ALA A 42 10.87 -6.46 -17.55
CA ALA A 42 9.65 -7.11 -17.10
C ALA A 42 9.62 -7.34 -15.57
N LEU A 43 10.78 -7.63 -14.95
CA LEU A 43 10.85 -7.85 -13.51
C LEU A 43 10.69 -6.53 -12.76
N ILE A 44 11.34 -5.46 -13.23
CA ILE A 44 11.17 -4.12 -12.68
C ILE A 44 9.72 -3.67 -12.83
N TYR A 45 9.13 -3.84 -14.03
CA TYR A 45 7.72 -3.54 -14.26
C TYR A 45 6.82 -4.24 -13.23
N ARG A 46 6.93 -5.57 -13.11
CA ARG A 46 6.09 -6.34 -12.19
C ARG A 46 6.30 -5.97 -10.73
N THR A 47 7.54 -5.74 -10.32
CA THR A 47 7.88 -5.38 -8.94
C THR A 47 7.28 -4.03 -8.56
N ILE A 48 7.47 -3.02 -9.38
CA ILE A 48 6.93 -1.68 -9.15
C ILE A 48 5.40 -1.66 -9.36
N TRP A 49 4.88 -2.44 -10.31
CA TRP A 49 3.43 -2.60 -10.50
C TRP A 49 2.76 -3.02 -9.19
N TRP A 50 3.34 -3.94 -8.44
CA TRP A 50 2.74 -4.37 -7.18
C TRP A 50 2.96 -3.39 -6.04
N ALA A 51 3.97 -2.54 -6.09
CA ALA A 51 4.05 -1.36 -5.22
C ALA A 51 2.88 -0.40 -5.48
N PHE A 52 2.41 -0.30 -6.73
CA PHE A 52 1.16 0.39 -7.08
C PHE A 52 -0.08 -0.46 -6.75
N GLY A 53 -0.17 -1.70 -7.25
CA GLY A 53 -1.36 -2.53 -7.17
C GLY A 53 -1.73 -2.95 -5.75
N HIS A 54 -0.75 -3.38 -4.95
CA HIS A 54 -0.98 -3.72 -3.56
C HIS A 54 -1.36 -2.48 -2.74
N SER A 55 -0.65 -1.37 -2.91
CA SER A 55 -0.95 -0.12 -2.19
C SER A 55 -2.32 0.43 -2.55
N SER A 56 -2.76 0.35 -3.81
CA SER A 56 -4.09 0.81 -4.21
C SER A 56 -5.23 0.04 -3.52
N GLN A 57 -5.06 -1.26 -3.29
CA GLN A 57 -6.00 -2.06 -2.50
C GLN A 57 -6.04 -1.60 -1.04
N GLN A 58 -4.90 -1.25 -0.48
CA GLN A 58 -4.78 -0.90 0.92
C GLN A 58 -5.25 0.53 1.24
N ILE A 59 -5.30 1.42 0.25
CA ILE A 59 -6.00 2.71 0.38
C ILE A 59 -7.47 2.46 0.77
N ASN A 60 -8.13 1.53 0.09
CA ASN A 60 -9.52 1.18 0.38
C ASN A 60 -9.68 0.67 1.82
N VAL A 61 -8.78 -0.21 2.28
CA VAL A 61 -8.81 -0.74 3.65
C VAL A 61 -8.63 0.37 4.67
N ALA A 62 -7.62 1.24 4.52
CA ALA A 62 -7.39 2.36 5.42
C ALA A 62 -8.58 3.33 5.46
N ALA A 63 -9.18 3.63 4.33
CA ALA A 63 -10.38 4.47 4.22
C ALA A 63 -11.58 3.83 4.91
N HIS A 64 -11.86 2.54 4.67
CA HIS A 64 -12.96 1.83 5.32
C HIS A 64 -12.80 1.75 6.83
N ILE A 65 -11.63 1.42 7.35
CA ILE A 65 -11.36 1.38 8.78
C ILE A 65 -11.57 2.77 9.40
N SER A 66 -11.16 3.83 8.72
CA SER A 66 -11.38 5.21 9.16
C SER A 66 -12.88 5.52 9.31
N VAL A 67 -13.68 5.11 8.32
CA VAL A 67 -15.15 5.26 8.35
C VAL A 67 -15.76 4.41 9.44
N TRP A 68 -15.27 3.18 9.66
CA TRP A 68 -15.79 2.32 10.74
C TRP A 68 -15.56 2.91 12.12
N TYR A 69 -14.41 3.53 12.37
CA TYR A 69 -14.19 4.28 13.62
C TYR A 69 -15.20 5.42 13.80
N LEU A 70 -15.52 6.14 12.71
CA LEU A 70 -16.51 7.20 12.74
C LEU A 70 -17.91 6.65 13.04
N VAL A 71 -18.33 5.64 12.29
CA VAL A 71 -19.67 5.01 12.42
C VAL A 71 -19.82 4.43 13.82
N ALA A 72 -18.84 3.71 14.33
CA ALA A 72 -18.86 3.15 15.68
C ALA A 72 -19.02 4.24 16.74
N ALA A 73 -18.34 5.35 16.60
CA ALA A 73 -18.42 6.46 17.53
C ALA A 73 -19.77 7.20 17.45
N VAL A 74 -20.26 7.50 16.24
CA VAL A 74 -21.45 8.33 16.04
C VAL A 74 -22.74 7.54 16.27
N VAL A 75 -22.81 6.31 15.75
CA VAL A 75 -24.05 5.50 15.81
C VAL A 75 -24.18 4.75 17.12
N PHE A 76 -23.07 4.21 17.63
CA PHE A 76 -23.08 3.35 18.81
C PHE A 76 -22.47 4.00 20.07
N GLY A 77 -21.95 5.22 19.98
CA GLY A 77 -21.23 5.86 21.10
C GLY A 77 -19.95 5.12 21.52
N ALA A 78 -19.46 4.20 20.67
CA ALA A 78 -18.30 3.39 21.00
C ALA A 78 -17.00 4.22 20.97
N LYS A 79 -16.07 3.87 21.85
CA LYS A 79 -14.74 4.48 21.90
C LYS A 79 -13.68 3.39 21.72
N PRO A 80 -12.57 3.68 21.03
CA PRO A 80 -11.46 2.74 20.96
C PRO A 80 -10.88 2.51 22.37
N MET A 81 -10.46 1.29 22.68
CA MET A 81 -9.80 0.98 23.95
C MET A 81 -8.55 1.84 24.17
N SER A 82 -7.84 2.14 23.10
CA SER A 82 -6.68 3.03 23.11
C SER A 82 -6.53 3.75 21.78
N GLU A 83 -6.77 5.06 21.76
CA GLU A 83 -6.49 5.87 20.56
C GLU A 83 -5.01 5.88 20.17
N ARG A 84 -4.12 5.78 21.16
CA ARG A 84 -2.68 5.73 20.91
C ARG A 84 -2.30 4.50 20.10
N VAL A 85 -2.85 3.33 20.48
CA VAL A 85 -2.63 2.08 19.75
C VAL A 85 -3.23 2.16 18.33
N SER A 86 -4.47 2.67 18.20
CA SER A 86 -5.11 2.84 16.90
C SER A 86 -4.31 3.74 15.95
N ARG A 87 -3.79 4.87 16.46
CA ARG A 87 -2.93 5.77 15.67
C ARG A 87 -1.60 5.11 15.31
N GLY A 88 -0.99 4.39 16.26
CA GLY A 88 0.22 3.59 16.00
C GLY A 88 0.02 2.54 14.93
N ALA A 89 -1.13 1.85 14.95
CA ALA A 89 -1.50 0.87 13.94
C ALA A 89 -1.60 1.50 12.53
N PHE A 90 -2.22 2.67 12.39
CA PHE A 90 -2.26 3.39 11.11
C PHE A 90 -0.86 3.76 10.59
N LEU A 91 0.06 4.17 11.47
CA LEU A 91 1.44 4.49 11.06
C LEU A 91 2.21 3.23 10.65
N LEU A 92 2.09 2.15 11.42
CA LEU A 92 2.69 0.85 11.07
C LEU A 92 2.11 0.29 9.77
N TYR A 93 0.83 0.54 9.51
CA TYR A 93 0.18 0.16 8.28
C TYR A 93 0.84 0.80 7.06
N ILE A 94 1.21 2.08 7.11
CA ILE A 94 1.95 2.73 6.02
C ILE A 94 3.28 2.01 5.76
N LEU A 95 4.03 1.70 6.82
CA LEU A 95 5.33 1.06 6.71
C LEU A 95 5.24 -0.37 6.17
N PHE A 96 4.44 -1.21 6.81
CA PHE A 96 4.35 -2.63 6.45
C PHE A 96 3.75 -2.85 5.06
N LEU A 97 2.79 -2.02 4.69
CA LEU A 97 2.20 -2.04 3.37
C LEU A 97 3.24 -1.89 2.25
N GLN A 98 4.14 -0.91 2.35
CA GLN A 98 5.16 -0.67 1.34
C GLN A 98 6.18 -1.83 1.28
N LEU A 99 6.52 -2.41 2.43
CA LEU A 99 7.48 -3.52 2.52
C LEU A 99 6.88 -4.88 2.13
N ALA A 100 5.55 -5.00 2.09
CA ALA A 100 4.86 -6.25 1.80
C ALA A 100 4.41 -6.41 0.34
N SER A 101 4.57 -5.40 -0.51
CA SER A 101 4.00 -5.39 -1.87
C SER A 101 4.51 -6.51 -2.78
N ALA A 102 5.72 -7.00 -2.57
CA ALA A 102 6.29 -8.09 -3.37
C ALA A 102 5.78 -9.50 -3.02
N HIS A 103 4.87 -9.67 -2.05
CA HIS A 103 4.24 -10.98 -1.81
C HIS A 103 3.41 -11.49 -3.00
N HIS A 104 3.03 -10.61 -3.92
CA HIS A 104 2.41 -10.98 -5.19
C HIS A 104 3.38 -11.61 -6.21
N LEU A 105 4.68 -11.59 -5.92
CA LEU A 105 5.75 -12.05 -6.81
C LEU A 105 6.43 -13.34 -6.32
N LEU A 106 5.80 -14.07 -5.42
CA LEU A 106 6.42 -15.26 -4.80
C LEU A 106 6.76 -16.35 -5.81
N ALA A 107 5.99 -16.45 -6.90
CA ALA A 107 6.23 -17.39 -7.98
C ALA A 107 7.18 -16.84 -9.06
N ASP A 108 7.53 -15.58 -9.03
CA ASP A 108 8.36 -14.96 -10.06
C ASP A 108 9.83 -15.44 -9.92
N PRO A 109 10.45 -15.97 -10.99
CA PRO A 109 11.78 -16.57 -10.90
C PRO A 109 12.90 -15.56 -10.68
N GLY A 110 12.70 -14.31 -11.10
CA GLY A 110 13.70 -13.24 -10.98
C GLY A 110 13.81 -12.62 -9.60
N LEU A 111 12.85 -12.86 -8.69
CA LEU A 111 12.89 -12.31 -7.35
C LEU A 111 13.67 -13.22 -6.40
N SER A 112 14.63 -12.65 -5.66
CA SER A 112 15.45 -13.42 -4.73
C SER A 112 14.63 -14.02 -3.58
N THR A 113 15.04 -15.18 -3.08
CA THR A 113 14.40 -15.85 -1.95
C THR A 113 14.37 -14.96 -0.70
N GLY A 114 15.45 -14.21 -0.45
CA GLY A 114 15.50 -13.27 0.68
C GLY A 114 14.39 -12.21 0.61
N TRP A 115 14.17 -11.61 -0.55
CA TRP A 115 13.08 -10.67 -0.75
C TRP A 115 11.70 -11.31 -0.61
N LYS A 116 11.53 -12.54 -1.08
CA LYS A 116 10.27 -13.30 -0.90
C LYS A 116 9.96 -13.50 0.58
N VAL A 117 10.95 -13.92 1.37
CA VAL A 117 10.80 -14.12 2.82
C VAL A 117 10.49 -12.81 3.54
N VAL A 118 11.24 -11.75 3.26
CA VAL A 118 11.02 -10.42 3.88
C VAL A 118 9.61 -9.91 3.61
N ASN A 119 9.20 -9.91 2.35
CA ASN A 119 7.87 -9.40 1.97
C ASN A 119 6.72 -10.24 2.53
N THR A 120 6.87 -11.57 2.58
CA THR A 120 5.86 -12.44 3.20
C THR A 120 5.77 -12.19 4.70
N SER A 121 6.90 -12.03 5.38
CA SER A 121 6.93 -11.73 6.81
C SER A 121 6.22 -10.40 7.11
N TYR A 122 6.53 -9.33 6.38
CA TYR A 122 5.86 -8.04 6.57
C TYR A 122 4.37 -8.10 6.25
N PHE A 123 3.97 -8.88 5.25
CA PHE A 123 2.56 -9.10 4.95
C PHE A 123 1.80 -9.75 6.11
N MET A 124 2.43 -10.66 6.85
CA MET A 124 1.82 -11.32 8.00
C MET A 124 1.61 -10.42 9.22
N TYR A 125 2.30 -9.26 9.28
CA TYR A 125 2.17 -8.30 10.38
C TYR A 125 1.11 -7.23 10.17
N PHE A 126 0.39 -7.28 9.07
CA PHE A 126 -0.55 -6.27 8.71
C PHE A 126 -1.94 -6.87 8.39
#